data_78f1a084eac241b4dd8fd7ae5957378e
#
_entry.id   78f1a084eac241b4dd8fd7ae5957378e
#
_cell.length_a   1.000
_cell.length_b   1.000
_cell.length_c   1.000
_cell.angle_alpha   90.00
_cell.angle_beta   90.00
_cell.angle_gamma   90.00
#
_symmetry.space_group_name_H-M   'P 1'
#
loop_
_entity.id
_entity.type
_entity.pdbx_description
1 polymer ?
#
loop_
_entity_poly.entity_id
_entity_poly.type
_entity_poly.pdbx_seq_one_letter_code
_entity_poly.pdbx_strand_id
1 'polypeptide(L)'
;KRLSEYAKGADIRALLGVPSWMLVLLKKISEETGKELPELWKNLEVFFHGGVSFTPFRQQYERLIPSARMRYWETYNASEGFFGVQFSDRSNEMLLLLDNEVYYEFLPVGEWDKVSPQTVTLSEVEVGKQYALVISTSGGLWRYKIGDTIEFTSTNPYLFRITGRTRQYINAFGEELIVENADRAMAEACRITRAKVTEYTSAPIYFDDQHGGAHEWLIEFEESPADMDQFKMVLDEQLKKLNSDYEAKRSYNLSLGMPVIRVLEQGCFYKWMKYREKVGGQNKVPKLSNDRKYVDSILEALDLKS
;
A
#
# COMPACT_ATOMS: atom_id res chain seq x y z
N LYS A 1 -12.83 -17.97 16.12
CA LYS A 1 -13.56 -18.53 17.30
C LYS A 1 -13.16 -17.87 18.62
N ARG A 2 -11.91 -18.00 19.11
CA ARG A 2 -11.51 -17.40 20.42
C ARG A 2 -11.75 -15.91 20.51
N LEU A 3 -11.39 -15.14 19.46
CA LEU A 3 -11.64 -13.69 19.40
C LEU A 3 -13.14 -13.38 19.37
N SER A 4 -13.92 -14.13 18.64
CA SER A 4 -15.38 -13.93 18.56
C SER A 4 -16.07 -14.23 19.89
N GLU A 5 -15.61 -15.23 20.64
CA GLU A 5 -16.10 -15.54 22.00
C GLU A 5 -15.76 -14.42 22.99
N TYR A 6 -14.49 -13.95 22.96
CA TYR A 6 -14.06 -12.83 23.80
C TYR A 6 -14.80 -11.53 23.46
N ALA A 7 -15.00 -11.25 22.18
CA ALA A 7 -15.66 -10.04 21.69
C ALA A 7 -17.12 -9.91 22.16
N LYS A 8 -17.83 -11.03 22.39
CA LYS A 8 -19.23 -11.04 22.88
C LYS A 8 -19.40 -10.46 24.28
N GLY A 9 -18.38 -10.51 25.12
CA GLY A 9 -18.46 -10.05 26.52
C GLY A 9 -17.62 -8.80 26.81
N ALA A 10 -16.85 -8.30 25.86
CA ALA A 10 -15.92 -7.19 26.05
C ALA A 10 -16.56 -5.83 25.69
N ASP A 11 -16.31 -4.81 26.52
CA ASP A 11 -16.64 -3.42 26.20
C ASP A 11 -15.52 -2.82 25.33
N ILE A 12 -15.56 -3.11 24.04
CA ILE A 12 -14.58 -2.60 23.07
C ILE A 12 -14.93 -1.15 22.73
N ARG A 13 -14.01 -0.24 22.98
CA ARG A 13 -14.13 1.21 22.74
C ARG A 13 -13.25 1.73 21.63
N ALA A 14 -12.12 1.05 21.42
CA ALA A 14 -11.14 1.42 20.40
C ALA A 14 -10.66 0.19 19.63
N LEU A 15 -10.37 0.38 18.37
CA LEU A 15 -9.67 -0.56 17.52
C LEU A 15 -8.31 0.04 17.13
N LEU A 16 -7.31 -0.82 16.93
CA LEU A 16 -6.01 -0.43 16.40
C LEU A 16 -5.55 -1.49 15.41
N GLY A 17 -5.15 -1.08 14.22
CA GLY A 17 -4.60 -2.02 13.24
C GLY A 17 -4.58 -1.53 11.81
N VAL A 18 -4.08 -2.40 10.93
CA VAL A 18 -4.05 -2.16 9.49
C VAL A 18 -5.48 -2.29 8.91
N PRO A 19 -5.96 -1.33 8.11
CA PRO A 19 -7.34 -1.30 7.61
C PRO A 19 -7.78 -2.59 6.92
N SER A 20 -6.99 -3.12 6.00
CA SER A 20 -7.33 -4.35 5.26
C SER A 20 -7.54 -5.56 6.19
N TRP A 21 -6.69 -5.71 7.19
CA TRP A 21 -6.75 -6.84 8.13
C TRP A 21 -7.89 -6.71 9.13
N MET A 22 -8.03 -5.52 9.69
CA MET A 22 -9.07 -5.25 10.64
C MET A 22 -10.45 -5.46 10.00
N LEU A 23 -10.62 -5.06 8.73
CA LEU A 23 -11.87 -5.26 7.99
C LEU A 23 -12.24 -6.75 7.89
N VAL A 24 -11.28 -7.60 7.52
CA VAL A 24 -11.48 -9.07 7.46
C VAL A 24 -11.86 -9.62 8.83
N LEU A 25 -11.15 -9.19 9.88
CA LEU A 25 -11.43 -9.62 11.25
C LEU A 25 -12.83 -9.22 11.70
N LEU A 26 -13.22 -7.98 11.47
CA LEU A 26 -14.52 -7.44 11.86
C LEU A 26 -15.69 -8.13 11.13
N LYS A 27 -15.56 -8.34 9.81
CA LYS A 27 -16.54 -9.13 9.04
C LYS A 27 -16.68 -10.53 9.62
N LYS A 28 -15.55 -11.19 9.92
CA LYS A 28 -15.55 -12.54 10.51
C LYS A 28 -16.19 -12.60 11.91
N ILE A 29 -15.98 -11.59 12.75
CA ILE A 29 -16.62 -11.50 14.07
C ILE A 29 -18.14 -11.36 13.90
N SER A 30 -18.59 -10.50 12.98
CA SER A 30 -20.03 -10.33 12.70
C SER A 30 -20.67 -11.64 12.22
N GLU A 31 -20.06 -12.34 11.26
CA GLU A 31 -20.50 -13.65 10.77
C GLU A 31 -20.61 -14.71 11.89
N GLU A 32 -19.54 -14.89 12.67
CA GLU A 32 -19.46 -15.91 13.74
C GLU A 32 -20.42 -15.62 14.92
N THR A 33 -20.71 -14.35 15.18
CA THR A 33 -21.59 -13.94 16.27
C THR A 33 -23.05 -13.85 15.85
N GLY A 34 -23.31 -13.72 14.54
CA GLY A 34 -24.64 -13.45 13.98
C GLY A 34 -25.21 -12.09 14.39
N LYS A 35 -24.32 -11.13 14.78
CA LYS A 35 -24.70 -9.79 15.25
C LYS A 35 -23.92 -8.72 14.50
N GLU A 36 -24.53 -7.57 14.35
CA GLU A 36 -23.82 -6.39 13.86
C GLU A 36 -22.88 -5.82 14.91
N LEU A 37 -21.78 -5.19 14.49
CA LEU A 37 -20.76 -4.67 15.40
C LEU A 37 -21.31 -3.61 16.38
N PRO A 38 -22.21 -2.69 16.00
CA PRO A 38 -22.83 -1.75 16.94
C PRO A 38 -23.68 -2.42 18.03
N GLU A 39 -24.20 -3.61 17.78
CA GLU A 39 -24.92 -4.39 18.80
C GLU A 39 -23.96 -5.05 19.78
N LEU A 40 -22.81 -5.51 19.28
CA LEU A 40 -21.77 -6.14 20.10
C LEU A 40 -21.02 -5.10 20.95
N TRP A 41 -20.67 -3.96 20.35
CA TRP A 41 -19.79 -2.96 20.96
C TRP A 41 -20.42 -1.57 20.91
N LYS A 42 -21.37 -1.36 21.80
CA LYS A 42 -22.16 -0.11 21.88
C LYS A 42 -21.32 1.14 22.17
N ASN A 43 -20.15 0.95 22.75
CA ASN A 43 -19.23 2.01 23.15
C ASN A 43 -18.02 2.14 22.20
N LEU A 44 -18.03 1.49 21.04
CA LEU A 44 -16.98 1.64 20.06
C LEU A 44 -17.01 3.06 19.45
N GLU A 45 -15.90 3.79 19.58
CA GLU A 45 -15.81 5.22 19.24
C GLU A 45 -14.66 5.56 18.30
N VAL A 46 -13.59 4.75 18.28
CA VAL A 46 -12.39 5.10 17.50
C VAL A 46 -11.72 3.90 16.87
N PHE A 47 -11.23 4.09 15.66
CA PHE A 47 -10.29 3.19 14.98
C PHE A 47 -9.02 3.96 14.64
N PHE A 48 -7.92 3.59 15.31
CA PHE A 48 -6.57 4.01 14.97
C PHE A 48 -6.03 3.11 13.88
N HIS A 49 -5.68 3.66 12.75
CA HIS A 49 -5.22 2.89 11.59
C HIS A 49 -3.94 3.45 11.00
N GLY A 50 -3.20 2.60 10.30
CA GLY A 50 -1.96 2.97 9.63
C GLY A 50 -1.41 1.82 8.80
N GLY A 51 -0.22 1.99 8.25
CA GLY A 51 0.48 1.01 7.44
C GLY A 51 0.04 0.94 5.98
N VAL A 52 -1.24 1.21 5.69
CA VAL A 52 -1.79 1.32 4.32
C VAL A 52 -2.78 2.46 4.24
N SER A 53 -3.06 2.98 3.03
CA SER A 53 -4.06 4.02 2.83
C SER A 53 -5.44 3.56 3.31
N PHE A 54 -6.13 4.38 4.10
CA PHE A 54 -7.47 4.10 4.57
C PHE A 54 -8.56 4.39 3.54
N THR A 55 -8.31 5.30 2.62
CA THR A 55 -9.28 5.80 1.65
C THR A 55 -10.07 4.70 0.93
N PRO A 56 -9.44 3.62 0.41
CA PRO A 56 -10.17 2.55 -0.28
C PRO A 56 -11.09 1.73 0.63
N PHE A 57 -10.85 1.74 1.92
CA PHE A 57 -11.58 0.93 2.91
C PHE A 57 -12.65 1.71 3.66
N ARG A 58 -12.57 3.05 3.69
CA ARG A 58 -13.40 3.94 4.49
C ARG A 58 -14.90 3.63 4.38
N GLN A 59 -15.42 3.53 3.17
CA GLN A 59 -16.84 3.30 2.92
C GLN A 59 -17.33 1.96 3.48
N GLN A 60 -16.50 0.92 3.44
CA GLN A 60 -16.82 -0.38 4.02
C GLN A 60 -16.87 -0.32 5.55
N TYR A 61 -15.95 0.44 6.18
CA TYR A 61 -15.98 0.67 7.62
C TYR A 61 -17.23 1.45 8.06
N GLU A 62 -17.62 2.49 7.33
CA GLU A 62 -18.81 3.28 7.61
C GLU A 62 -20.10 2.46 7.49
N ARG A 63 -20.15 1.49 6.56
CA ARG A 63 -21.26 0.52 6.47
C ARG A 63 -21.23 -0.51 7.61
N LEU A 64 -20.07 -0.99 7.98
CA LEU A 64 -19.92 -2.03 8.99
C LEU A 64 -20.12 -1.50 10.42
N ILE A 65 -19.79 -0.22 10.64
CA ILE A 65 -19.92 0.48 11.92
C ILE A 65 -20.68 1.80 11.68
N PRO A 66 -22.01 1.76 11.41
CA PRO A 66 -22.79 2.95 11.10
C PRO A 66 -23.06 3.78 12.37
N SER A 67 -22.06 4.48 12.88
CA SER A 67 -22.15 5.30 14.09
C SER A 67 -21.60 6.71 13.85
N ALA A 68 -22.42 7.73 14.12
CA ALA A 68 -21.99 9.13 14.05
C ALA A 68 -20.87 9.50 15.08
N ARG A 69 -20.68 8.66 16.09
CA ARG A 69 -19.62 8.84 17.09
C ARG A 69 -18.29 8.24 16.65
N MET A 70 -18.29 7.36 15.64
CA MET A 70 -17.10 6.69 15.18
C MET A 70 -16.10 7.68 14.59
N ARG A 71 -14.86 7.62 15.05
CA ARG A 71 -13.72 8.40 14.57
C ARG A 71 -12.70 7.48 13.94
N TYR A 72 -12.09 7.92 12.85
CA TYR A 72 -11.02 7.22 12.15
C TYR A 72 -9.77 8.10 12.22
N TRP A 73 -8.74 7.63 12.91
CA TRP A 73 -7.51 8.36 13.16
C TRP A 73 -6.34 7.65 12.51
N GLU A 74 -5.68 8.34 11.60
CA GLU A 74 -4.50 7.82 10.95
C GLU A 74 -3.27 7.98 11.83
N THR A 75 -2.42 6.94 11.84
CA THR A 75 -1.14 6.91 12.54
C THR A 75 -0.04 6.52 11.57
N TYR A 76 1.12 7.16 11.70
CA TYR A 76 2.31 6.78 10.97
C TYR A 76 3.29 6.10 11.92
N ASN A 77 3.29 4.78 11.87
CA ASN A 77 4.16 3.91 12.63
C ASN A 77 4.79 2.86 11.72
N ALA A 78 6.01 2.48 12.03
CA ALA A 78 6.76 1.41 11.41
C ALA A 78 7.45 0.58 12.49
N SER A 79 8.13 -0.51 12.12
CA SER A 79 8.94 -1.28 13.07
C SER A 79 10.05 -0.45 13.71
N GLU A 80 10.51 0.58 13.00
CA GLU A 80 11.57 1.50 13.40
C GLU A 80 11.13 2.58 14.37
N GLY A 81 9.83 2.88 14.46
CA GLY A 81 9.34 3.92 15.37
C GLY A 81 7.92 4.39 15.07
N PHE A 82 7.46 5.32 15.89
CA PHE A 82 6.17 5.99 15.76
C PHE A 82 6.41 7.46 15.41
N PHE A 83 5.98 7.92 14.24
CA PHE A 83 6.44 9.18 13.66
C PHE A 83 5.38 10.26 13.56
N GLY A 84 4.12 9.87 13.48
CA GLY A 84 3.06 10.84 13.33
C GLY A 84 1.68 10.32 13.69
N VAL A 85 0.80 11.26 14.01
CA VAL A 85 -0.61 11.00 14.29
C VAL A 85 -1.45 12.06 13.59
N GLN A 86 -2.60 11.68 13.06
CA GLN A 86 -3.51 12.60 12.42
C GLN A 86 -3.80 13.81 13.33
N PHE A 87 -3.73 15.01 12.78
CA PHE A 87 -3.83 16.25 13.56
C PHE A 87 -5.28 16.61 13.92
N SER A 88 -6.23 16.33 13.02
CA SER A 88 -7.63 16.62 13.24
C SER A 88 -8.54 15.65 12.49
N ASP A 89 -9.81 15.53 12.90
CA ASP A 89 -10.82 14.69 12.26
C ASP A 89 -11.27 15.22 10.87
N ARG A 90 -10.90 16.45 10.54
CA ARG A 90 -11.24 17.14 9.28
C ARG A 90 -10.10 17.17 8.25
N SER A 91 -8.93 16.69 8.61
CA SER A 91 -7.75 16.70 7.76
C SER A 91 -7.04 15.36 7.80
N ASN A 92 -6.43 14.96 6.70
CA ASN A 92 -5.52 13.83 6.61
C ASN A 92 -4.05 14.23 6.86
N GLU A 93 -3.83 15.40 7.47
CA GLU A 93 -2.51 15.86 7.88
C GLU A 93 -2.14 15.22 9.21
N MET A 94 -0.88 14.86 9.33
CA MET A 94 -0.32 14.27 10.53
C MET A 94 0.59 15.25 11.24
N LEU A 95 0.51 15.30 12.56
CA LEU A 95 1.47 15.97 13.40
C LEU A 95 2.74 15.13 13.49
N LEU A 96 3.89 15.73 13.20
CA LEU A 96 5.18 15.08 13.40
C LEU A 96 5.49 15.01 14.91
N LEU A 97 5.77 13.81 15.42
CA LEU A 97 6.10 13.58 16.81
C LEU A 97 7.60 13.88 17.04
N LEU A 98 7.90 14.88 17.87
CA LEU A 98 9.26 15.38 18.07
C LEU A 98 9.87 14.99 19.42
N ASP A 99 9.06 14.47 20.34
CA ASP A 99 9.42 14.18 21.72
C ASP A 99 9.51 12.68 22.05
N ASN A 100 9.67 11.84 21.02
CA ASN A 100 9.70 10.37 21.11
C ASN A 100 11.09 9.77 20.88
N GLU A 101 12.15 10.50 21.16
CA GLU A 101 13.57 10.08 21.06
C GLU A 101 14.01 9.71 19.63
N VAL A 102 13.35 10.26 18.60
CA VAL A 102 13.73 10.13 17.20
C VAL A 102 14.33 11.45 16.71
N TYR A 103 15.54 11.39 16.21
CA TYR A 103 16.15 12.49 15.48
C TYR A 103 15.85 12.35 14.00
N TYR A 104 15.25 13.38 13.41
CA TYR A 104 14.82 13.40 12.03
C TYR A 104 15.76 14.19 11.14
N GLU A 105 16.09 13.64 10.00
CA GLU A 105 16.68 14.31 8.86
C GLU A 105 15.77 14.09 7.64
N PHE A 106 15.76 15.03 6.73
CA PHE A 106 14.88 15.01 5.57
C PHE A 106 15.72 15.07 4.31
N LEU A 107 15.54 14.06 3.43
CA LEU A 107 16.30 13.91 2.21
C LEU A 107 15.46 14.44 1.03
N PRO A 108 15.84 15.57 0.40
CA PRO A 108 15.11 16.13 -0.74
C PRO A 108 15.07 15.18 -1.93
N VAL A 109 14.03 15.27 -2.77
CA VAL A 109 13.84 14.42 -3.96
C VAL A 109 15.09 14.32 -4.84
N GLY A 110 15.78 15.44 -5.09
CA GLY A 110 16.98 15.49 -5.93
C GLY A 110 18.22 14.80 -5.33
N GLU A 111 18.14 14.35 -4.07
CA GLU A 111 19.23 13.72 -3.35
C GLU A 111 19.07 12.19 -3.21
N TRP A 112 17.89 11.61 -3.54
CA TRP A 112 17.54 10.23 -3.21
C TRP A 112 18.52 9.18 -3.77
N ASP A 113 18.98 9.37 -4.99
CA ASP A 113 19.82 8.42 -5.72
C ASP A 113 21.30 8.79 -5.70
N LYS A 114 21.70 9.84 -4.97
CA LYS A 114 23.11 10.25 -4.89
C LYS A 114 23.91 9.31 -3.98
N VAL A 115 25.18 9.12 -4.32
CA VAL A 115 26.12 8.32 -3.52
C VAL A 115 26.38 8.99 -2.16
N SER A 116 26.42 10.32 -2.14
CA SER A 116 26.61 11.13 -0.92
C SER A 116 25.45 12.14 -0.79
N PRO A 117 24.26 11.68 -0.38
CA PRO A 117 23.09 12.54 -0.33
C PRO A 117 23.20 13.55 0.81
N GLN A 118 22.75 14.78 0.56
CA GLN A 118 22.66 15.84 1.56
C GLN A 118 21.25 15.87 2.14
N THR A 119 21.15 15.75 3.44
CA THR A 119 19.90 15.92 4.19
C THR A 119 19.76 17.34 4.68
N VAL A 120 18.53 17.76 4.96
CA VAL A 120 18.21 18.98 5.68
C VAL A 120 17.65 18.65 7.06
N THR A 121 17.80 19.56 7.99
CA THR A 121 17.23 19.45 9.33
C THR A 121 15.77 19.91 9.35
N LEU A 122 15.08 19.68 10.46
CA LEU A 122 13.67 20.08 10.61
C LEU A 122 13.45 21.59 10.43
N SER A 123 14.41 22.43 10.83
CA SER A 123 14.32 23.89 10.67
C SER A 123 14.49 24.38 9.22
N GLU A 124 14.96 23.52 8.33
CA GLU A 124 15.24 23.83 6.93
C GLU A 124 14.20 23.26 5.96
N VAL A 125 13.20 22.52 6.47
CA VAL A 125 12.15 21.97 5.60
C VAL A 125 11.24 23.08 5.07
N GLU A 126 10.74 22.90 3.86
CA GLU A 126 9.86 23.84 3.18
C GLU A 126 8.50 23.21 2.91
N VAL A 127 7.43 23.94 3.13
CA VAL A 127 6.06 23.53 2.82
C VAL A 127 5.91 23.28 1.32
N GLY A 128 5.21 22.19 0.95
CA GLY A 128 4.98 21.78 -0.44
C GLY A 128 6.15 21.06 -1.09
N LYS A 129 7.28 20.84 -0.38
CA LYS A 129 8.39 20.03 -0.86
C LYS A 129 8.32 18.61 -0.34
N GLN A 130 8.70 17.65 -1.19
CA GLN A 130 8.78 16.24 -0.83
C GLN A 130 10.16 15.87 -0.29
N TYR A 131 10.16 15.07 0.74
CA TYR A 131 11.35 14.54 1.40
C TYR A 131 11.21 13.05 1.67
N ALA A 132 12.31 12.31 1.56
CA ALA A 132 12.38 10.98 2.15
C ALA A 132 12.82 11.10 3.61
N LEU A 133 12.20 10.33 4.49
CA LEU A 133 12.46 10.35 5.92
C LEU A 133 13.71 9.55 6.25
N VAL A 134 14.63 10.18 6.99
CA VAL A 134 15.84 9.58 7.54
C VAL A 134 15.80 9.76 9.05
N ILE A 135 16.04 8.69 9.81
CA ILE A 135 15.94 8.72 11.28
C ILE A 135 17.22 8.24 11.94
N SER A 136 17.47 8.77 13.12
CA SER A 136 18.38 8.20 14.12
C SER A 136 17.62 8.00 15.42
N THR A 137 17.77 6.83 16.06
CA THR A 137 17.02 6.45 17.27
C THR A 137 17.95 6.00 18.39
N SER A 138 17.50 6.12 19.63
CA SER A 138 18.16 5.57 20.81
C SER A 138 18.28 4.02 20.74
N GLY A 139 17.43 3.35 19.95
CA GLY A 139 17.49 1.91 19.69
C GLY A 139 18.63 1.44 18.77
N GLY A 140 19.47 2.36 18.28
CA GLY A 140 20.68 2.03 17.51
C GLY A 140 20.57 2.17 16.00
N LEU A 141 19.48 2.73 15.47
CA LEU A 141 19.43 3.14 14.06
C LEU A 141 20.17 4.48 13.89
N TRP A 142 21.09 4.53 12.94
CA TRP A 142 21.87 5.73 12.63
C TRP A 142 21.67 6.13 11.17
N ARG A 143 21.07 7.32 10.96
CA ARG A 143 20.75 7.85 9.62
C ARG A 143 20.06 6.80 8.71
N TYR A 144 19.11 6.09 9.28
CA TYR A 144 18.39 5.01 8.62
C TYR A 144 17.34 5.59 7.66
N LYS A 145 17.40 5.19 6.40
CA LYS A 145 16.43 5.57 5.36
C LYS A 145 15.24 4.62 5.43
N ILE A 146 14.12 5.08 5.98
CA ILE A 146 12.87 4.29 6.06
C ILE A 146 12.34 3.96 4.66
N GLY A 147 12.59 4.86 3.70
CA GLY A 147 12.12 4.72 2.32
C GLY A 147 10.77 5.40 2.06
N ASP A 148 10.07 5.82 3.07
CA ASP A 148 8.83 6.58 2.92
C ASP A 148 9.12 8.05 2.56
N THR A 149 8.20 8.65 1.79
CA THR A 149 8.25 10.05 1.40
C THR A 149 7.09 10.82 2.02
N ILE A 150 7.40 12.02 2.47
CA ILE A 150 6.45 12.94 3.09
C ILE A 150 6.53 14.31 2.42
N GLU A 151 5.46 15.09 2.55
CA GLU A 151 5.38 16.48 2.15
C GLU A 151 4.88 17.30 3.34
N PHE A 152 5.63 18.33 3.75
CA PHE A 152 5.18 19.23 4.79
C PHE A 152 4.07 20.15 4.28
N THR A 153 3.00 20.25 5.08
CA THR A 153 1.86 21.16 4.82
C THR A 153 1.88 22.37 5.75
N SER A 154 2.62 22.28 6.86
CA SER A 154 2.85 23.36 7.80
C SER A 154 4.18 23.15 8.55
N THR A 155 4.81 24.24 8.98
CA THR A 155 6.01 24.22 9.85
C THR A 155 5.73 24.75 11.26
N ASN A 156 4.49 25.17 11.56
CA ASN A 156 4.07 25.60 12.89
C ASN A 156 2.57 25.33 13.14
N PRO A 157 2.20 24.19 13.74
CA PRO A 157 3.06 23.04 14.07
C PRO A 157 3.57 22.33 12.79
N TYR A 158 4.53 21.42 12.94
CA TYR A 158 5.01 20.61 11.82
C TYR A 158 3.95 19.56 11.44
N LEU A 159 3.24 19.86 10.35
CA LEU A 159 2.26 18.96 9.77
C LEU A 159 2.77 18.43 8.43
N PHE A 160 2.45 17.16 8.15
CA PHE A 160 2.86 16.51 6.92
C PHE A 160 1.81 15.53 6.40
N ARG A 161 1.99 15.10 5.16
CA ARG A 161 1.28 13.97 4.54
C ARG A 161 2.28 12.95 4.03
N ILE A 162 1.93 11.68 4.12
CA ILE A 162 2.69 10.62 3.45
C ILE A 162 2.36 10.71 1.96
N THR A 163 3.39 10.79 1.11
CA THR A 163 3.24 10.95 -0.35
C THR A 163 3.61 9.68 -1.12
N GLY A 164 4.19 8.69 -0.45
CA GLY A 164 4.57 7.41 -1.05
C GLY A 164 5.89 6.88 -0.53
N ARG A 165 6.67 6.28 -1.43
CA ARG A 165 8.01 5.77 -1.14
C ARG A 165 9.03 6.21 -2.19
N THR A 166 10.31 6.17 -1.82
CA THR A 166 11.44 6.42 -2.73
C THR A 166 11.59 5.34 -3.80
N ARG A 167 11.01 4.16 -3.60
CA ARG A 167 10.99 3.04 -4.53
C ARG A 167 9.57 2.63 -4.88
N GLN A 168 9.39 2.06 -6.07
CA GLN A 168 8.10 1.48 -6.48
C GLN A 168 7.82 0.20 -5.68
N TYR A 169 6.60 0.08 -5.16
CA TYR A 169 6.15 -1.06 -4.36
C TYR A 169 4.62 -1.14 -4.35
N ILE A 170 4.07 -2.26 -3.90
CA ILE A 170 2.65 -2.41 -3.54
C ILE A 170 2.57 -2.84 -2.08
N ASN A 171 1.78 -2.12 -1.29
CA ASN A 171 1.50 -2.41 0.12
C ASN A 171 0.03 -2.10 0.46
N ALA A 172 -0.90 -2.52 -0.41
CA ALA A 172 -2.33 -2.23 -0.24
C ALA A 172 -2.96 -3.09 0.86
N PHE A 173 -2.38 -4.25 1.14
CA PHE A 173 -2.86 -5.24 2.11
C PHE A 173 -1.82 -5.54 3.20
N GLY A 174 -0.67 -4.85 3.21
CA GLY A 174 0.45 -5.07 4.12
C GLY A 174 1.45 -6.10 3.60
N GLU A 175 1.54 -6.29 2.28
CA GLU A 175 2.41 -7.27 1.60
C GLU A 175 3.80 -6.75 1.24
N GLU A 176 4.04 -5.46 1.29
CA GLU A 176 5.30 -4.79 0.96
C GLU A 176 6.06 -5.36 -0.26
N LEU A 177 5.32 -5.60 -1.35
CA LEU A 177 5.88 -6.17 -2.57
C LEU A 177 6.73 -5.13 -3.30
N ILE A 178 8.04 -5.35 -3.38
CA ILE A 178 8.99 -4.47 -4.09
C ILE A 178 9.25 -4.95 -5.52
N VAL A 179 9.78 -4.05 -6.36
CA VAL A 179 10.05 -4.34 -7.79
C VAL A 179 10.98 -5.54 -7.97
N GLU A 180 11.98 -5.72 -7.12
CA GLU A 180 12.88 -6.87 -7.19
C GLU A 180 12.14 -8.21 -7.05
N ASN A 181 11.17 -8.29 -6.12
CA ASN A 181 10.33 -9.49 -5.97
C ASN A 181 9.51 -9.74 -7.23
N ALA A 182 8.89 -8.69 -7.78
CA ALA A 182 8.08 -8.75 -8.99
C ALA A 182 8.90 -9.19 -10.21
N ASP A 183 10.07 -8.57 -10.45
CA ASP A 183 10.95 -8.89 -11.57
C ASP A 183 11.46 -10.34 -11.50
N ARG A 184 11.87 -10.81 -10.31
CA ARG A 184 12.34 -12.18 -10.11
C ARG A 184 11.22 -13.21 -10.29
N ALA A 185 10.04 -12.94 -9.76
CA ALA A 185 8.87 -13.81 -9.93
C ALA A 185 8.44 -13.88 -11.40
N MET A 186 8.42 -12.74 -12.09
CA MET A 186 8.11 -12.63 -13.51
C MET A 186 9.12 -13.42 -14.37
N ALA A 187 10.40 -13.24 -14.11
CA ALA A 187 11.47 -13.96 -14.82
C ALA A 187 11.33 -15.48 -14.68
N GLU A 188 11.00 -15.96 -13.49
CA GLU A 188 10.83 -17.39 -13.24
C GLU A 188 9.55 -17.93 -13.88
N ALA A 189 8.45 -17.17 -13.85
CA ALA A 189 7.22 -17.52 -14.57
C ALA A 189 7.49 -17.63 -16.08
N CYS A 190 8.20 -16.67 -16.67
CA CYS A 190 8.63 -16.73 -18.06
C CYS A 190 9.49 -17.95 -18.37
N ARG A 191 10.48 -18.24 -17.51
CA ARG A 191 11.38 -19.39 -17.69
C ARG A 191 10.62 -20.73 -17.72
N ILE A 192 9.69 -20.92 -16.77
CA ILE A 192 8.95 -22.19 -16.63
C ILE A 192 7.94 -22.36 -17.77
N THR A 193 7.24 -21.29 -18.14
CA THR A 193 6.17 -21.36 -19.16
C THR A 193 6.64 -21.04 -20.58
N ARG A 194 7.94 -20.75 -20.75
CA ARG A 194 8.56 -20.34 -22.01
C ARG A 194 7.94 -19.09 -22.62
N ALA A 195 7.33 -18.25 -21.79
CA ALA A 195 6.82 -16.96 -22.19
C ALA A 195 7.95 -15.92 -22.28
N LYS A 196 7.73 -14.87 -23.08
CA LYS A 196 8.58 -13.68 -23.10
C LYS A 196 7.75 -12.43 -22.85
N VAL A 197 8.06 -11.72 -21.78
CA VAL A 197 7.39 -10.47 -21.40
C VAL A 197 8.22 -9.30 -21.90
N THR A 198 7.58 -8.39 -22.61
CA THR A 198 8.17 -7.12 -23.05
C THR A 198 8.12 -6.09 -21.91
N GLU A 199 6.94 -5.94 -21.29
CA GLU A 199 6.72 -4.95 -20.25
C GLU A 199 5.57 -5.38 -19.34
N TYR A 200 5.56 -4.89 -18.10
CA TYR A 200 4.44 -5.07 -17.19
C TYR A 200 4.29 -3.91 -16.20
N THR A 201 3.11 -3.78 -15.64
CA THR A 201 2.82 -2.96 -14.46
C THR A 201 1.80 -3.67 -13.59
N SER A 202 1.84 -3.39 -12.29
CA SER A 202 0.85 -3.94 -11.37
C SER A 202 0.36 -2.90 -10.37
N ALA A 203 -0.92 -3.03 -10.01
CA ALA A 203 -1.57 -2.21 -9.00
C ALA A 203 -2.62 -3.03 -8.22
N PRO A 204 -3.04 -2.59 -7.02
CA PRO A 204 -4.02 -3.31 -6.24
C PRO A 204 -5.43 -3.22 -6.86
N ILE A 205 -6.19 -4.32 -6.72
CA ILE A 205 -7.65 -4.35 -6.75
C ILE A 205 -8.09 -4.41 -5.29
N TYR A 206 -8.81 -3.40 -4.83
CA TYR A 206 -9.27 -3.35 -3.45
C TYR A 206 -10.51 -4.24 -3.24
N PHE A 207 -10.76 -4.63 -1.99
CA PHE A 207 -11.96 -5.38 -1.62
C PHE A 207 -13.22 -4.63 -2.03
N ASP A 208 -14.20 -5.35 -2.55
CA ASP A 208 -15.60 -4.92 -2.61
C ASP A 208 -16.50 -5.93 -1.89
N ASP A 209 -17.84 -5.76 -1.99
CA ASP A 209 -18.80 -6.62 -1.32
C ASP A 209 -18.87 -8.05 -1.92
N GLN A 210 -18.26 -8.27 -3.11
CA GLN A 210 -18.32 -9.52 -3.85
C GLN A 210 -16.94 -10.17 -4.05
N HIS A 211 -15.85 -9.37 -4.00
CA HIS A 211 -14.51 -9.82 -4.35
C HIS A 211 -13.50 -9.47 -3.26
N GLY A 212 -12.59 -10.39 -3.00
CA GLY A 212 -11.41 -10.14 -2.18
C GLY A 212 -10.38 -9.23 -2.88
N GLY A 213 -9.44 -8.67 -2.13
CA GLY A 213 -8.32 -7.91 -2.70
C GLY A 213 -7.44 -8.77 -3.60
N ALA A 214 -6.83 -8.16 -4.60
CA ALA A 214 -5.87 -8.83 -5.49
C ALA A 214 -4.86 -7.82 -6.06
N HIS A 215 -3.81 -8.32 -6.72
CA HIS A 215 -2.99 -7.50 -7.60
C HIS A 215 -3.41 -7.73 -9.05
N GLU A 216 -3.74 -6.65 -9.76
CA GLU A 216 -3.93 -6.68 -11.22
C GLU A 216 -2.59 -6.43 -11.90
N TRP A 217 -2.23 -7.32 -12.79
CA TRP A 217 -1.02 -7.28 -13.60
C TRP A 217 -1.41 -7.03 -15.06
N LEU A 218 -1.05 -5.88 -15.59
CA LEU A 218 -1.10 -5.61 -17.02
C LEU A 218 0.22 -6.07 -17.62
N ILE A 219 0.17 -7.03 -18.55
CA ILE A 219 1.38 -7.65 -19.10
C ILE A 219 1.32 -7.61 -20.62
N GLU A 220 2.38 -7.08 -21.23
CA GLU A 220 2.63 -7.13 -22.67
C GLU A 220 3.62 -8.25 -22.94
N PHE A 221 3.19 -9.26 -23.73
CA PHE A 221 4.04 -10.38 -24.11
C PHE A 221 4.63 -10.19 -25.50
N GLU A 222 5.90 -10.53 -25.68
CA GLU A 222 6.50 -10.83 -26.99
C GLU A 222 6.07 -12.21 -27.46
N GLU A 223 6.13 -13.20 -26.54
CA GLU A 223 5.62 -14.56 -26.73
C GLU A 223 4.76 -14.95 -25.53
N SER A 224 3.47 -15.14 -25.76
CA SER A 224 2.53 -15.54 -24.71
C SER A 224 2.79 -16.97 -24.24
N PRO A 225 2.54 -17.30 -22.95
CA PRO A 225 2.61 -18.68 -22.49
C PRO A 225 1.54 -19.53 -23.16
N ALA A 226 1.82 -20.81 -23.36
CA ALA A 226 0.83 -21.77 -23.89
C ALA A 226 -0.33 -22.01 -22.91
N ASP A 227 -0.07 -21.90 -21.61
CA ASP A 227 -1.03 -22.03 -20.53
C ASP A 227 -0.91 -20.80 -19.59
N MET A 228 -1.90 -19.91 -19.64
CA MET A 228 -1.95 -18.69 -18.83
C MET A 228 -2.23 -19.01 -17.36
N ASP A 229 -2.99 -20.04 -17.06
CA ASP A 229 -3.26 -20.45 -15.68
C ASP A 229 -1.98 -21.01 -15.03
N GLN A 230 -1.17 -21.76 -15.76
CA GLN A 230 0.14 -22.17 -15.30
C GLN A 230 1.06 -20.96 -15.03
N PHE A 231 1.10 -19.99 -15.95
CA PHE A 231 1.89 -18.77 -15.77
C PHE A 231 1.47 -18.02 -14.50
N LYS A 232 0.18 -17.83 -14.29
CA LYS A 232 -0.39 -17.17 -13.11
C LYS A 232 -0.06 -17.91 -11.82
N MET A 233 -0.16 -19.24 -11.81
CA MET A 233 0.18 -20.07 -10.66
C MET A 233 1.67 -19.94 -10.30
N VAL A 234 2.55 -20.03 -11.31
CA VAL A 234 4.00 -19.89 -11.10
C VAL A 234 4.35 -18.49 -10.57
N LEU A 235 3.76 -17.44 -11.14
CA LEU A 235 3.95 -16.07 -10.70
C LEU A 235 3.59 -15.94 -9.20
N ASP A 236 2.40 -16.40 -8.80
CA ASP A 236 1.94 -16.38 -7.41
C ASP A 236 2.88 -17.16 -6.46
N GLU A 237 3.26 -18.37 -6.84
CA GLU A 237 4.16 -19.20 -6.03
C GLU A 237 5.56 -18.58 -5.87
N GLN A 238 6.08 -17.91 -6.91
CA GLN A 238 7.36 -17.24 -6.80
C GLN A 238 7.26 -15.97 -5.95
N LEU A 239 6.18 -15.21 -6.05
CA LEU A 239 5.93 -14.06 -5.18
C LEU A 239 5.89 -14.49 -3.70
N LYS A 240 5.20 -15.58 -3.36
CA LYS A 240 5.18 -16.16 -2.00
C LYS A 240 6.58 -16.53 -1.52
N LYS A 241 7.38 -17.21 -2.35
CA LYS A 241 8.75 -17.61 -2.00
C LYS A 241 9.70 -16.43 -1.77
N LEU A 242 9.47 -15.31 -2.46
CA LEU A 242 10.34 -14.14 -2.44
C LEU A 242 9.95 -13.10 -1.41
N ASN A 243 8.72 -13.17 -0.89
CA ASN A 243 8.19 -12.20 0.02
C ASN A 243 7.25 -12.87 1.04
N SER A 244 7.70 -12.96 2.30
CA SER A 244 6.97 -13.60 3.40
C SER A 244 5.67 -12.89 3.77
N ASP A 245 5.62 -11.56 3.60
CA ASP A 245 4.41 -10.79 3.86
C ASP A 245 3.36 -11.05 2.79
N TYR A 246 3.77 -11.12 1.51
CA TYR A 246 2.89 -11.56 0.44
C TYR A 246 2.36 -12.98 0.71
N GLU A 247 3.22 -13.94 1.10
CA GLU A 247 2.80 -15.30 1.46
C GLU A 247 1.77 -15.30 2.58
N ALA A 248 2.02 -14.52 3.65
CA ALA A 248 1.10 -14.41 4.78
C ALA A 248 -0.27 -13.86 4.36
N LYS A 249 -0.33 -12.85 3.46
CA LYS A 249 -1.59 -12.27 2.96
C LYS A 249 -2.33 -13.21 2.01
N ARG A 250 -1.58 -14.03 1.25
CA ARG A 250 -2.13 -15.05 0.36
C ARG A 250 -2.72 -16.24 1.11
N SER A 251 -2.33 -16.45 2.38
CA SER A 251 -2.79 -17.55 3.20
C SER A 251 -4.32 -17.55 3.32
N TYR A 252 -4.95 -18.64 2.90
CA TYR A 252 -6.41 -18.82 2.89
C TYR A 252 -7.20 -17.82 2.04
N ASN A 253 -6.56 -17.05 1.17
CA ASN A 253 -7.17 -15.98 0.36
C ASN A 253 -7.97 -14.94 1.19
N LEU A 254 -7.60 -14.74 2.45
CA LEU A 254 -8.37 -13.89 3.36
C LEU A 254 -8.23 -12.40 3.06
N SER A 255 -7.01 -11.96 2.75
CA SER A 255 -6.74 -10.54 2.47
C SER A 255 -6.27 -10.29 1.04
N LEU A 256 -5.62 -11.28 0.42
CA LEU A 256 -5.08 -11.17 -0.93
C LEU A 256 -5.41 -12.43 -1.72
N GLY A 257 -6.13 -12.28 -2.81
CA GLY A 257 -6.48 -13.33 -3.77
C GLY A 257 -5.35 -13.62 -4.76
N MET A 258 -5.60 -14.57 -5.66
CA MET A 258 -4.69 -14.86 -6.78
C MET A 258 -4.45 -13.61 -7.64
N PRO A 259 -3.24 -13.43 -8.22
CA PRO A 259 -3.01 -12.37 -9.19
C PRO A 259 -4.04 -12.39 -10.33
N VAL A 260 -4.54 -11.23 -10.70
CA VAL A 260 -5.38 -11.04 -11.88
C VAL A 260 -4.49 -10.60 -13.02
N ILE A 261 -4.40 -11.39 -14.08
CA ILE A 261 -3.57 -11.07 -15.24
C ILE A 261 -4.44 -10.57 -16.37
N ARG A 262 -4.12 -9.38 -16.87
CA ARG A 262 -4.68 -8.81 -18.08
C ARG A 262 -3.59 -8.70 -19.14
N VAL A 263 -3.73 -9.45 -20.20
CA VAL A 263 -2.81 -9.43 -21.34
C VAL A 263 -3.11 -8.20 -22.20
N LEU A 264 -2.08 -7.43 -22.47
CA LEU A 264 -2.13 -6.29 -23.39
C LEU A 264 -1.56 -6.68 -24.76
N GLU A 265 -2.06 -6.04 -25.82
CA GLU A 265 -1.47 -6.14 -27.15
C GLU A 265 -0.06 -5.53 -27.18
N GLN A 266 0.78 -6.00 -28.07
CA GLN A 266 2.13 -5.47 -28.27
C GLN A 266 2.11 -3.98 -28.63
N GLY A 267 2.99 -3.22 -27.96
CA GLY A 267 3.13 -1.76 -28.15
C GLY A 267 2.14 -0.92 -27.36
N CYS A 268 1.29 -1.52 -26.50
CA CYS A 268 0.34 -0.80 -25.67
C CYS A 268 1.02 0.16 -24.69
N PHE A 269 2.07 -0.28 -23.99
CA PHE A 269 2.82 0.59 -23.09
C PHE A 269 3.51 1.74 -23.84
N TYR A 270 4.02 1.48 -25.05
CA TYR A 270 4.60 2.53 -25.88
C TYR A 270 3.55 3.56 -26.31
N LYS A 271 2.35 3.13 -26.74
CA LYS A 271 1.22 4.01 -27.10
C LYS A 271 0.84 4.88 -25.90
N TRP A 272 0.72 4.29 -24.72
CA TRP A 272 0.42 5.00 -23.48
C TRP A 272 1.50 6.02 -23.10
N MET A 273 2.78 5.66 -23.18
CA MET A 273 3.90 6.59 -22.94
C MET A 273 3.88 7.76 -23.92
N LYS A 274 3.56 7.52 -25.18
CA LYS A 274 3.41 8.54 -26.20
C LYS A 274 2.24 9.49 -25.88
N TYR A 275 1.11 8.94 -25.49
CA TYR A 275 -0.08 9.71 -25.06
C TYR A 275 0.25 10.66 -23.89
N ARG A 276 1.12 10.27 -22.98
CA ARG A 276 1.56 11.09 -21.85
C ARG A 276 2.72 12.03 -22.16
N GLU A 277 3.15 12.15 -23.40
CA GLU A 277 4.33 12.94 -23.81
C GLU A 277 5.62 12.55 -23.05
N LYS A 278 5.71 11.31 -22.58
CA LYS A 278 6.83 10.78 -21.80
C LYS A 278 7.65 9.73 -22.56
N VAL A 279 7.76 9.88 -23.88
CA VAL A 279 8.61 9.01 -24.71
C VAL A 279 10.07 9.52 -24.63
N GLY A 280 10.96 8.68 -24.10
CA GLY A 280 12.39 9.01 -24.03
C GLY A 280 13.12 8.14 -23.01
N GLY A 281 14.41 7.94 -23.16
CA GLY A 281 15.20 6.95 -22.45
C GLY A 281 15.28 7.08 -20.92
N GLN A 282 14.77 8.17 -20.34
CA GLN A 282 14.68 8.36 -18.89
C GLN A 282 13.28 8.07 -18.32
N ASN A 283 12.27 7.93 -19.17
CA ASN A 283 10.91 7.62 -18.74
C ASN A 283 10.64 6.12 -18.87
N LYS A 284 10.31 5.46 -17.76
CA LYS A 284 9.98 4.03 -17.69
C LYS A 284 8.53 3.85 -17.26
N VAL A 285 7.93 2.74 -17.67
CA VAL A 285 6.66 2.26 -17.12
C VAL A 285 6.89 1.94 -15.64
N PRO A 286 6.11 2.52 -14.71
CA PRO A 286 6.18 2.12 -13.31
C PRO A 286 5.79 0.66 -13.15
N LYS A 287 6.69 -0.18 -12.62
CA LYS A 287 6.47 -1.62 -12.45
C LYS A 287 5.40 -1.92 -11.42
N LEU A 288 5.44 -1.20 -10.30
CA LEU A 288 4.51 -1.37 -9.19
C LEU A 288 3.97 0.00 -8.76
N SER A 289 2.70 0.05 -8.42
CA SER A 289 2.06 1.25 -7.85
C SER A 289 1.13 0.85 -6.72
N ASN A 290 1.16 1.60 -5.62
CA ASN A 290 0.28 1.41 -4.47
C ASN A 290 -1.14 1.98 -4.70
N ASP A 291 -1.33 2.65 -5.82
CA ASP A 291 -2.61 3.14 -6.33
C ASP A 291 -2.82 2.69 -7.78
N ARG A 292 -4.04 2.84 -8.28
CA ARG A 292 -4.42 2.39 -9.63
C ARG A 292 -4.18 3.40 -10.75
N LYS A 293 -3.64 4.59 -10.45
CA LYS A 293 -3.56 5.71 -11.41
C LYS A 293 -2.86 5.36 -12.72
N TYR A 294 -1.82 4.51 -12.68
CA TYR A 294 -1.13 4.07 -13.90
C TYR A 294 -1.91 3.01 -14.65
N VAL A 295 -2.38 1.98 -13.95
CA VAL A 295 -3.21 0.91 -14.53
C VAL A 295 -4.47 1.50 -15.16
N ASP A 296 -5.20 2.33 -14.43
CA ASP A 296 -6.43 2.96 -14.93
C ASP A 296 -6.14 3.89 -16.12
N SER A 297 -5.06 4.68 -16.08
CA SER A 297 -4.65 5.53 -17.21
C SER A 297 -4.25 4.73 -18.46
N ILE A 298 -3.63 3.55 -18.30
CA ILE A 298 -3.31 2.65 -19.41
C ILE A 298 -4.60 2.09 -20.01
N LEU A 299 -5.50 1.59 -19.17
CA LEU A 299 -6.77 1.01 -19.61
C LEU A 299 -7.66 2.05 -20.30
N GLU A 300 -7.69 3.30 -19.82
CA GLU A 300 -8.39 4.42 -20.47
C GLU A 300 -7.80 4.75 -21.84
N ALA A 301 -6.48 4.89 -21.92
CA ALA A 301 -5.79 5.23 -23.17
C ALA A 301 -5.96 4.14 -24.27
N LEU A 302 -6.32 2.94 -23.88
CA LEU A 302 -6.53 1.79 -24.78
C LEU A 302 -8.01 1.44 -24.98
N ASP A 303 -8.95 2.27 -24.49
CA ASP A 303 -10.39 1.98 -24.47
C ASP A 303 -10.75 0.60 -23.89
N LEU A 304 -9.97 0.12 -22.94
CA LEU A 304 -10.11 -1.21 -22.32
C LEU A 304 -10.81 -1.17 -20.95
N LYS A 305 -11.40 -0.05 -20.54
CA LYS A 305 -12.24 0.02 -19.36
C LYS A 305 -13.56 -0.71 -19.62
N SER A 306 -13.76 -1.83 -18.95
CA SER A 306 -15.05 -2.54 -18.87
C SER A 306 -15.71 -2.27 -17.53
#